data_04357533b512391a47c992934aa15ed0
#
_entry.id   04357533b512391a47c992934aa15ed0
#
_cell.length_a   1.000
_cell.length_b   1.000
_cell.length_c   1.000
_cell.angle_alpha   90.00
_cell.angle_beta   90.00
_cell.angle_gamma   90.00
#
_symmetry.space_group_name_H-M   'P 1'
#
loop_
_entity.id
_entity.type
_entity.pdbx_description
1 polymer ?
#
loop_
_entity_poly.entity_id
_entity_poly.type
_entity_poly.pdbx_seq_one_letter_code
_entity_poly.pdbx_strand_id
1 'polypeptide(L)'
;MEKRENLKLVNVEYESEGKKAVLTFLDAERKEIRTVNFNRQSFNNGKYVDDPAKEEKVDSWCKEYFNTTFKKLPEKIGVLMTVYCYQNFNSLFEVDQIEKFTADMKDQIYQTECKEVFVDDNGIRIRYEIEGKTYESKMSWSTYYPEMNQWFVDPQKKEKQIKKFQDKFGISLDQKDQLVGHSLMVECKIAMGKYYYGDIKKFPKK
;
A
#
# COMPACT_ATOMS: atom_id res chain seq x y z
N MET A 1 3.37 -5.67 12.78
CA MET A 1 2.66 -6.83 12.15
C MET A 1 3.05 -8.10 12.90
N GLU A 2 2.10 -8.99 13.14
CA GLU A 2 2.31 -10.28 13.76
C GLU A 2 1.76 -11.39 12.84
N LYS A 3 2.56 -12.40 12.51
CA LYS A 3 2.15 -13.56 11.74
C LYS A 3 1.59 -14.62 12.69
N ARG A 4 0.36 -15.07 12.46
CA ARG A 4 -0.32 -16.11 13.23
C ARG A 4 -0.65 -17.28 12.31
N GLU A 5 -0.19 -18.46 12.64
CA GLU A 5 -0.36 -19.66 11.85
C GLU A 5 -1.45 -20.57 12.40
N ASN A 6 -2.02 -21.40 11.53
CA ASN A 6 -3.03 -22.42 11.90
C ASN A 6 -4.32 -21.86 12.52
N LEU A 7 -4.72 -20.65 12.15
CA LEU A 7 -6.01 -20.10 12.55
C LEU A 7 -7.13 -20.78 11.76
N LYS A 8 -8.17 -21.26 12.46
CA LYS A 8 -9.27 -21.98 11.83
C LYS A 8 -10.33 -21.01 11.34
N LEU A 9 -10.67 -21.06 10.05
CA LEU A 9 -11.83 -20.34 9.50
C LEU A 9 -13.13 -20.98 10.07
N VAL A 10 -13.93 -20.19 10.79
CA VAL A 10 -15.14 -20.69 11.47
C VAL A 10 -16.42 -20.06 10.95
N ASN A 11 -16.32 -18.89 10.29
CA ASN A 11 -17.49 -18.23 9.74
C ASN A 11 -17.14 -17.39 8.52
N VAL A 12 -18.10 -17.27 7.59
CA VAL A 12 -18.05 -16.37 6.44
C VAL A 12 -19.41 -15.69 6.33
N GLU A 13 -19.41 -14.37 6.52
CA GLU A 13 -20.61 -13.54 6.38
C GLU A 13 -20.49 -12.62 5.17
N TYR A 14 -21.60 -12.39 4.48
CA TYR A 14 -21.65 -11.43 3.38
C TYR A 14 -22.38 -10.17 3.80
N GLU A 15 -21.72 -9.04 3.58
CA GLU A 15 -22.22 -7.69 3.81
C GLU A 15 -22.34 -6.93 2.48
N SER A 16 -22.92 -5.72 2.53
CA SER A 16 -23.01 -4.81 1.38
C SER A 16 -23.61 -5.50 0.14
N GLU A 17 -24.81 -6.09 0.33
CA GLU A 17 -25.53 -6.80 -0.75
C GLU A 17 -24.70 -7.92 -1.41
N GLY A 18 -23.84 -8.57 -0.62
CA GLY A 18 -22.99 -9.65 -1.10
C GLY A 18 -21.70 -9.19 -1.81
N LYS A 19 -21.35 -7.92 -1.69
CA LYS A 19 -20.10 -7.37 -2.28
C LYS A 19 -18.89 -7.45 -1.34
N LYS A 20 -19.12 -7.71 -0.06
CA LYS A 20 -18.06 -7.87 0.95
C LYS A 20 -18.25 -9.20 1.68
N ALA A 21 -17.18 -9.97 1.82
CA ALA A 21 -17.13 -11.15 2.68
C ALA A 21 -16.27 -10.84 3.92
N VAL A 22 -16.80 -11.16 5.10
CA VAL A 22 -16.10 -11.10 6.39
C VAL A 22 -15.78 -12.54 6.80
N LEU A 23 -14.49 -12.86 6.79
CA LEU A 23 -13.99 -14.18 7.18
C LEU A 23 -13.54 -14.13 8.62
N THR A 24 -14.12 -14.99 9.47
CA THR A 24 -13.83 -15.07 10.89
C THR A 24 -12.93 -16.27 11.18
N PHE A 25 -11.78 -16.01 11.77
CA PHE A 25 -10.80 -17.01 12.17
C PHE A 25 -10.68 -17.09 13.70
N LEU A 26 -10.50 -18.30 14.23
CA LEU A 26 -10.19 -18.53 15.64
C LEU A 26 -8.68 -18.78 15.82
N ASP A 27 -8.08 -17.99 16.69
CA ASP A 27 -6.77 -18.25 17.27
C ASP A 27 -6.95 -19.01 18.58
N ALA A 28 -6.85 -20.35 18.51
CA ALA A 28 -7.10 -21.21 19.66
C ALA A 28 -6.04 -21.04 20.78
N GLU A 29 -4.81 -20.65 20.43
CA GLU A 29 -3.73 -20.45 21.39
C GLU A 29 -3.98 -19.23 22.27
N ARG A 30 -4.41 -18.13 21.66
CA ARG A 30 -4.67 -16.87 22.38
C ARG A 30 -6.13 -16.71 22.81
N LYS A 31 -7.00 -17.59 22.37
CA LYS A 31 -8.46 -17.47 22.55
C LYS A 31 -9.02 -16.19 21.99
N GLU A 32 -8.53 -15.78 20.82
CA GLU A 32 -8.89 -14.55 20.13
C GLU A 32 -9.60 -14.82 18.81
N ILE A 33 -10.41 -13.85 18.39
CA ILE A 33 -11.05 -13.84 17.08
C ILE A 33 -10.30 -12.87 16.17
N ARG A 34 -10.02 -13.31 14.93
CA ARG A 34 -9.43 -12.48 13.89
C ARG A 34 -10.36 -12.43 12.69
N THR A 35 -10.61 -11.25 12.14
CA THR A 35 -11.46 -11.09 10.95
C THR A 35 -10.64 -10.57 9.79
N VAL A 36 -10.84 -11.16 8.61
CA VAL A 36 -10.26 -10.70 7.34
C VAL A 36 -11.40 -10.31 6.41
N ASN A 37 -11.29 -9.15 5.78
CA ASN A 37 -12.32 -8.61 4.90
C ASN A 37 -11.92 -8.73 3.43
N PHE A 38 -12.77 -9.35 2.62
CA PHE A 38 -12.70 -9.38 1.17
C PHE A 38 -13.76 -8.45 0.60
N ASN A 39 -13.39 -7.23 0.24
CA ASN A 39 -14.32 -6.23 -0.25
C ASN A 39 -14.09 -5.95 -1.74
N ARG A 40 -15.09 -6.20 -2.57
CA ARG A 40 -15.12 -6.02 -4.03
C ARG A 40 -15.41 -4.58 -4.45
N GLN A 41 -15.68 -3.68 -3.49
CA GLN A 41 -15.98 -2.28 -3.72
C GLN A 41 -14.83 -1.39 -3.26
N SER A 42 -14.64 -0.26 -3.93
CA SER A 42 -13.76 0.82 -3.49
C SER A 42 -14.54 1.88 -2.72
N PHE A 43 -13.87 2.45 -1.69
CA PHE A 43 -14.43 3.58 -0.95
C PHE A 43 -14.06 4.87 -1.66
N ASN A 44 -15.07 5.61 -2.13
CA ASN A 44 -14.87 6.84 -2.89
C ASN A 44 -15.89 7.90 -2.44
N ASN A 45 -15.40 9.10 -2.13
CA ASN A 45 -16.24 10.25 -1.71
C ASN A 45 -17.29 9.90 -0.62
N GLY A 46 -16.88 9.12 0.39
CA GLY A 46 -17.76 8.75 1.51
C GLY A 46 -18.72 7.60 1.24
N LYS A 47 -18.64 6.96 0.06
CA LYS A 47 -19.50 5.84 -0.34
C LYS A 47 -18.69 4.68 -0.89
N TYR A 48 -19.22 3.47 -0.74
CA TYR A 48 -18.72 2.32 -1.46
C TYR A 48 -19.31 2.29 -2.87
N VAL A 49 -18.45 2.10 -3.87
CA VAL A 49 -18.81 2.00 -5.29
C VAL A 49 -18.22 0.71 -5.87
N ASP A 50 -18.93 0.13 -6.83
CA ASP A 50 -18.47 -1.07 -7.53
C ASP A 50 -17.16 -0.76 -8.28
N ASP A 51 -16.20 -1.67 -8.16
CA ASP A 51 -14.85 -1.55 -8.71
C ASP A 51 -14.46 -2.89 -9.37
N PRO A 52 -14.57 -3.00 -10.70
CA PRO A 52 -14.28 -4.24 -11.41
C PRO A 52 -12.85 -4.75 -11.19
N ALA A 53 -11.87 -3.85 -11.11
CA ALA A 53 -10.47 -4.24 -10.87
C ALA A 53 -10.28 -4.84 -9.47
N LYS A 54 -10.96 -4.29 -8.49
CA LYS A 54 -10.96 -4.80 -7.12
C LYS A 54 -11.74 -6.10 -6.99
N GLU A 55 -12.83 -6.25 -7.75
CA GLU A 55 -13.58 -7.49 -7.85
C GLU A 55 -12.70 -8.62 -8.39
N GLU A 56 -12.01 -8.39 -9.51
CA GLU A 56 -11.07 -9.35 -10.10
C GLU A 56 -9.94 -9.74 -9.13
N LYS A 57 -9.40 -8.75 -8.42
CA LYS A 57 -8.36 -8.98 -7.41
C LYS A 57 -8.86 -9.84 -6.25
N VAL A 58 -10.07 -9.62 -5.77
CA VAL A 58 -10.68 -10.43 -4.71
C VAL A 58 -10.96 -11.85 -5.20
N ASP A 59 -11.43 -12.01 -6.45
CA ASP A 59 -11.63 -13.33 -7.04
C ASP A 59 -10.30 -14.11 -7.21
N SER A 60 -9.24 -13.41 -7.56
CA SER A 60 -7.88 -13.96 -7.58
C SER A 60 -7.46 -14.47 -6.19
N TRP A 61 -7.69 -13.69 -5.13
CA TRP A 61 -7.41 -14.12 -3.76
C TRP A 61 -8.24 -15.33 -3.33
N CYS A 62 -9.52 -15.38 -3.68
CA CYS A 62 -10.36 -16.55 -3.39
C CYS A 62 -9.81 -17.83 -4.04
N LYS A 63 -9.30 -17.72 -5.26
CA LYS A 63 -8.68 -18.82 -5.98
C LYS A 63 -7.33 -19.21 -5.36
N GLU A 64 -6.49 -18.23 -5.05
CA GLU A 64 -5.14 -18.43 -4.53
C GLU A 64 -5.17 -19.06 -3.12
N TYR A 65 -5.93 -18.46 -2.19
CA TYR A 65 -5.89 -18.85 -0.78
C TYR A 65 -6.86 -19.98 -0.44
N PHE A 66 -7.98 -20.08 -1.15
CA PHE A 66 -9.04 -21.04 -0.83
C PHE A 66 -9.33 -22.04 -1.94
N ASN A 67 -8.72 -21.90 -3.12
CA ASN A 67 -9.05 -22.68 -4.29
C ASN A 67 -10.57 -22.73 -4.53
N THR A 68 -11.24 -21.58 -4.54
CA THR A 68 -12.69 -21.45 -4.67
C THR A 68 -13.08 -20.12 -5.32
N THR A 69 -14.37 -19.88 -5.48
CA THR A 69 -14.91 -18.59 -5.91
C THR A 69 -15.42 -17.79 -4.71
N PHE A 70 -15.56 -16.47 -4.85
CA PHE A 70 -16.04 -15.59 -3.79
C PHE A 70 -17.37 -16.07 -3.18
N LYS A 71 -18.34 -16.47 -3.99
CA LYS A 71 -19.65 -16.97 -3.53
C LYS A 71 -19.60 -18.31 -2.77
N LYS A 72 -18.53 -19.08 -2.97
CA LYS A 72 -18.35 -20.40 -2.36
C LYS A 72 -17.39 -20.41 -1.17
N LEU A 73 -16.98 -19.25 -0.69
CA LEU A 73 -16.13 -19.14 0.51
C LEU A 73 -16.71 -19.89 1.74
N PRO A 74 -18.04 -19.91 1.99
CA PRO A 74 -18.60 -20.68 3.11
C PRO A 74 -18.29 -22.19 3.06
N GLU A 75 -18.07 -22.78 1.87
CA GLU A 75 -17.67 -24.17 1.72
C GLU A 75 -16.26 -24.47 2.27
N LYS A 76 -15.52 -23.43 2.61
CA LYS A 76 -14.14 -23.50 3.14
C LYS A 76 -14.06 -23.35 4.65
N ILE A 77 -15.20 -23.25 5.35
CA ILE A 77 -15.22 -23.27 6.81
C ILE A 77 -14.52 -24.56 7.30
N GLY A 78 -13.64 -24.41 8.28
CA GLY A 78 -12.82 -25.48 8.84
C GLY A 78 -11.36 -25.50 8.35
N VAL A 79 -11.00 -24.81 7.26
CA VAL A 79 -9.61 -24.72 6.81
C VAL A 79 -8.74 -23.97 7.83
N LEU A 80 -7.47 -24.38 7.91
CA LEU A 80 -6.46 -23.69 8.70
C LEU A 80 -5.65 -22.76 7.81
N MET A 81 -5.47 -21.51 8.24
CA MET A 81 -4.79 -20.47 7.47
C MET A 81 -3.78 -19.71 8.32
N THR A 82 -2.80 -19.12 7.64
CA THR A 82 -1.96 -18.07 8.22
C THR A 82 -2.67 -16.73 8.09
N VAL A 83 -2.75 -15.99 9.19
CA VAL A 83 -3.31 -14.63 9.23
C VAL A 83 -2.23 -13.66 9.69
N TYR A 84 -2.02 -12.61 8.93
CA TYR A 84 -1.14 -11.50 9.27
C TYR A 84 -1.95 -10.43 10.01
N CYS A 85 -1.63 -10.24 11.28
CA CYS A 85 -2.35 -9.35 12.18
C CYS A 85 -1.65 -7.99 12.26
N TYR A 86 -2.34 -6.95 11.84
CA TYR A 86 -1.90 -5.56 11.93
C TYR A 86 -2.69 -4.83 13.03
N GLN A 87 -2.29 -3.63 13.37
CA GLN A 87 -2.95 -2.87 14.43
C GLN A 87 -4.44 -2.59 14.15
N ASN A 88 -4.79 -2.33 12.88
CA ASN A 88 -6.14 -1.89 12.51
C ASN A 88 -6.87 -2.85 11.56
N PHE A 89 -6.23 -3.91 11.08
CA PHE A 89 -6.82 -4.90 10.19
C PHE A 89 -6.03 -6.21 10.21
N ASN A 90 -6.58 -7.25 9.58
CA ASN A 90 -5.88 -8.50 9.33
C ASN A 90 -5.92 -8.83 7.84
N SER A 91 -4.95 -9.64 7.38
CA SER A 91 -4.81 -10.07 6.00
C SER A 91 -4.39 -11.54 5.92
N LEU A 92 -4.62 -12.21 4.78
CA LEU A 92 -4.08 -13.54 4.47
C LEU A 92 -2.69 -13.49 3.83
N PHE A 93 -2.20 -12.30 3.57
CA PHE A 93 -0.88 -12.04 3.00
C PHE A 93 -0.21 -10.88 3.72
N GLU A 94 1.09 -10.83 3.59
CA GLU A 94 1.85 -9.71 4.13
C GLU A 94 1.57 -8.44 3.33
N VAL A 95 1.20 -7.38 4.04
CA VAL A 95 0.90 -6.06 3.45
C VAL A 95 1.97 -5.07 3.86
N ASP A 96 2.64 -4.50 2.89
CA ASP A 96 3.56 -3.39 3.14
C ASP A 96 2.77 -2.19 3.68
N GLN A 97 3.02 -1.86 4.93
CA GLN A 97 2.46 -0.65 5.52
C GLN A 97 3.35 0.54 5.21
N ILE A 98 2.80 1.49 4.45
CA ILE A 98 3.46 2.77 4.20
C ILE A 98 3.01 3.76 5.27
N GLU A 99 3.93 4.14 6.12
CA GLU A 99 3.71 5.13 7.16
C GLU A 99 3.63 6.55 6.59
N LYS A 100 2.91 7.41 7.29
CA LYS A 100 2.80 8.81 6.93
C LYS A 100 3.74 9.63 7.80
N PHE A 101 4.39 10.61 7.19
CA PHE A 101 5.11 11.63 7.95
C PHE A 101 4.15 12.42 8.83
N THR A 102 4.58 12.76 10.02
CA THR A 102 3.80 13.43 11.06
C THR A 102 4.39 14.80 11.42
N ALA A 103 3.68 15.58 12.21
CA ALA A 103 4.08 16.97 12.54
C ALA A 103 5.40 17.04 13.33
N ASP A 104 5.64 16.06 14.18
CA ASP A 104 6.85 15.93 15.00
C ASP A 104 8.11 15.63 14.18
N MET A 105 7.94 15.07 12.98
CA MET A 105 9.02 14.78 12.03
C MET A 105 9.39 15.99 11.16
N LYS A 106 8.62 17.06 11.21
CA LYS A 106 8.83 18.24 10.37
C LYS A 106 10.25 18.81 10.51
N ASP A 107 10.86 19.15 9.35
CA ASP A 107 12.20 19.71 9.22
C ASP A 107 13.34 18.77 9.71
N GLN A 108 13.03 17.53 10.11
CA GLN A 108 14.03 16.53 10.44
C GLN A 108 14.58 15.90 9.16
N ILE A 109 15.86 15.52 9.20
CA ILE A 109 16.57 14.86 8.12
C ILE A 109 16.95 13.45 8.59
N TYR A 110 16.52 12.44 7.83
CA TYR A 110 16.79 11.04 8.09
C TYR A 110 17.80 10.51 7.07
N GLN A 111 18.83 9.83 7.55
CA GLN A 111 19.69 9.02 6.71
C GLN A 111 19.11 7.60 6.67
N THR A 112 18.85 7.10 5.48
CA THR A 112 18.23 5.80 5.26
C THR A 112 18.78 5.15 4.00
N GLU A 113 18.22 4.00 3.62
CA GLU A 113 18.60 3.25 2.42
C GLU A 113 17.36 3.03 1.55
N CYS A 114 17.52 3.16 0.24
CA CYS A 114 16.46 2.83 -0.72
C CYS A 114 16.17 1.33 -0.67
N LYS A 115 14.92 0.96 -0.38
CA LYS A 115 14.46 -0.42 -0.36
C LYS A 115 13.80 -0.83 -1.66
N GLU A 116 13.07 0.08 -2.29
CA GLU A 116 12.31 -0.19 -3.49
C GLU A 116 12.10 1.07 -4.31
N VAL A 117 12.16 0.96 -5.64
CA VAL A 117 11.75 2.01 -6.58
C VAL A 117 10.85 1.41 -7.62
N PHE A 118 9.65 1.95 -7.77
CA PHE A 118 8.74 1.54 -8.83
C PHE A 118 8.02 2.73 -9.46
N VAL A 119 7.42 2.49 -10.61
CA VAL A 119 6.66 3.48 -11.37
C VAL A 119 5.24 2.98 -11.48
N ASP A 120 4.29 3.84 -11.09
CA ASP A 120 2.86 3.62 -11.32
C ASP A 120 2.33 4.65 -12.33
N ASP A 121 1.03 4.58 -12.65
CA ASP A 121 0.38 5.52 -13.55
C ASP A 121 0.51 6.98 -13.08
N ASN A 122 0.73 7.21 -11.80
CA ASN A 122 0.68 8.52 -11.16
C ASN A 122 2.06 9.10 -10.81
N GLY A 123 3.14 8.32 -10.90
CA GLY A 123 4.46 8.84 -10.51
C GLY A 123 5.54 7.78 -10.27
N ILE A 124 6.68 8.26 -9.82
CA ILE A 124 7.78 7.44 -9.30
C ILE A 124 7.61 7.35 -7.79
N ARG A 125 7.70 6.13 -7.25
CA ARG A 125 7.63 5.82 -5.84
C ARG A 125 8.99 5.33 -5.37
N ILE A 126 9.48 5.88 -4.28
CA ILE A 126 10.75 5.49 -3.67
C ILE A 126 10.45 5.16 -2.21
N ARG A 127 10.65 3.90 -1.83
CA ARG A 127 10.43 3.40 -0.47
C ARG A 127 11.74 3.24 0.27
N TYR A 128 11.70 3.54 1.54
CA TYR A 128 12.82 3.46 2.47
C TYR A 128 12.31 3.24 3.89
N GLU A 129 13.21 2.89 4.79
CA GLU A 129 12.87 2.59 6.17
C GLU A 129 13.42 3.66 7.12
N ILE A 130 12.58 4.16 8.03
CA ILE A 130 12.99 5.05 9.12
C ILE A 130 12.52 4.38 10.41
N GLU A 131 13.44 4.07 11.33
CA GLU A 131 13.14 3.46 12.63
C GLU A 131 12.28 2.18 12.53
N GLY A 132 12.59 1.31 11.57
CA GLY A 132 11.87 0.05 11.36
C GLY A 132 10.49 0.18 10.71
N LYS A 133 10.12 1.37 10.21
CA LYS A 133 8.87 1.65 9.52
C LYS A 133 9.11 2.09 8.09
N THR A 134 8.31 1.57 7.16
CA THR A 134 8.43 1.90 5.74
C THR A 134 7.73 3.21 5.41
N TYR A 135 8.44 4.12 4.78
CA TYR A 135 7.95 5.39 4.25
C TYR A 135 8.11 5.45 2.74
N GLU A 136 7.36 6.33 2.10
CA GLU A 136 7.39 6.52 0.65
C GLU A 136 7.53 8.00 0.29
N SER A 137 8.47 8.30 -0.61
CA SER A 137 8.53 9.57 -1.32
C SER A 137 7.96 9.42 -2.72
N LYS A 138 7.18 10.39 -3.17
CA LYS A 138 6.51 10.36 -4.47
C LYS A 138 6.92 11.53 -5.36
N MET A 139 7.31 11.23 -6.58
CA MET A 139 7.50 12.20 -7.66
C MET A 139 6.31 12.11 -8.62
N SER A 140 5.21 12.79 -8.26
CA SER A 140 3.94 12.69 -8.97
C SER A 140 3.90 13.50 -10.25
N TRP A 141 3.30 12.93 -11.31
CA TRP A 141 2.99 13.59 -12.57
C TRP A 141 1.51 13.62 -12.92
N SER A 142 0.65 13.10 -12.04
CA SER A 142 -0.80 13.20 -12.21
C SER A 142 -1.39 14.31 -11.36
N THR A 143 -2.56 14.79 -11.78
CA THR A 143 -3.39 15.76 -11.09
C THR A 143 -4.77 15.16 -10.90
N TYR A 144 -5.30 15.25 -9.69
CA TYR A 144 -6.66 14.83 -9.38
C TYR A 144 -7.65 15.93 -9.71
N TYR A 145 -8.69 15.58 -10.46
CA TYR A 145 -9.81 16.46 -10.78
C TYR A 145 -11.05 16.01 -9.99
N PRO A 146 -11.44 16.74 -8.94
CA PRO A 146 -12.55 16.35 -8.06
C PRO A 146 -13.89 16.23 -8.79
N GLU A 147 -14.11 17.10 -9.78
CA GLU A 147 -15.35 17.15 -10.58
C GLU A 147 -15.59 15.86 -11.38
N MET A 148 -14.50 15.23 -11.83
CA MET A 148 -14.52 13.99 -12.60
C MET A 148 -14.21 12.76 -11.74
N ASN A 149 -13.79 12.98 -10.49
CA ASN A 149 -13.33 11.96 -9.56
C ASN A 149 -12.22 11.05 -10.16
N GLN A 150 -11.31 11.63 -10.92
CA GLN A 150 -10.27 10.90 -11.64
C GLN A 150 -8.91 11.60 -11.58
N TRP A 151 -7.87 10.77 -11.71
CA TRP A 151 -6.50 11.22 -11.88
C TRP A 151 -6.16 11.28 -13.36
N PHE A 152 -5.56 12.39 -13.79
CA PHE A 152 -5.09 12.59 -15.16
C PHE A 152 -3.58 12.77 -15.15
N VAL A 153 -2.92 12.07 -16.06
CA VAL A 153 -1.48 12.22 -16.28
C VAL A 153 -1.23 13.51 -17.05
N ASP A 154 -0.32 14.34 -16.53
CA ASP A 154 0.22 15.51 -17.23
C ASP A 154 1.55 15.12 -17.90
N PRO A 155 1.59 15.02 -19.26
CA PRO A 155 2.79 14.60 -19.97
C PRO A 155 3.99 15.52 -19.72
N GLN A 156 3.78 16.85 -19.65
CA GLN A 156 4.86 17.81 -19.40
C GLN A 156 5.40 17.65 -17.98
N LYS A 157 4.52 17.46 -17.01
CA LYS A 157 4.92 17.18 -15.62
C LYS A 157 5.65 15.85 -15.51
N LYS A 158 5.25 14.83 -16.27
CA LYS A 158 5.93 13.52 -16.33
C LYS A 158 7.37 13.68 -16.81
N GLU A 159 7.60 14.38 -17.92
CA GLU A 159 8.96 14.64 -18.43
C GLU A 159 9.82 15.40 -17.40
N LYS A 160 9.24 16.43 -16.77
CA LYS A 160 9.94 17.19 -15.70
C LYS A 160 10.31 16.30 -14.50
N GLN A 161 9.44 15.39 -14.08
CA GLN A 161 9.73 14.50 -12.96
C GLN A 161 10.76 13.44 -13.31
N ILE A 162 10.74 12.90 -14.53
CA ILE A 162 11.75 11.96 -15.03
C ILE A 162 13.12 12.65 -15.06
N LYS A 163 13.19 13.86 -15.63
CA LYS A 163 14.43 14.64 -15.62
C LYS A 163 14.91 14.94 -14.20
N LYS A 164 14.01 15.34 -13.30
CA LYS A 164 14.32 15.58 -11.89
C LYS A 164 14.87 14.32 -11.20
N PHE A 165 14.33 13.13 -11.53
CA PHE A 165 14.85 11.85 -11.04
C PHE A 165 16.29 11.64 -11.52
N GLN A 166 16.55 11.78 -12.83
CA GLN A 166 17.90 11.65 -13.40
C GLN A 166 18.90 12.65 -12.81
N ASP A 167 18.50 13.93 -12.70
CA ASP A 167 19.34 14.97 -12.11
C ASP A 167 19.63 14.76 -10.62
N LYS A 168 18.70 14.11 -9.90
CA LYS A 168 18.83 13.84 -8.48
C LYS A 168 19.71 12.63 -8.19
N PHE A 169 19.55 11.55 -8.93
CA PHE A 169 20.18 10.27 -8.64
C PHE A 169 21.32 9.91 -9.61
N GLY A 170 21.44 10.59 -10.74
CA GLY A 170 22.48 10.34 -11.74
C GLY A 170 22.24 9.09 -12.58
N ILE A 171 21.04 8.49 -12.50
CA ILE A 171 20.62 7.29 -13.23
C ILE A 171 19.36 7.57 -14.03
N SER A 172 19.14 6.87 -15.15
CA SER A 172 17.93 6.97 -15.93
C SER A 172 16.78 6.18 -15.26
N LEU A 173 15.54 6.48 -15.62
CA LEU A 173 14.37 5.84 -14.98
C LEU A 173 14.25 4.35 -15.32
N ASP A 174 14.72 3.91 -16.49
CA ASP A 174 14.81 2.50 -16.88
C ASP A 174 15.83 1.72 -16.04
N GLN A 175 16.79 2.42 -15.45
CA GLN A 175 17.81 1.88 -14.54
C GLN A 175 17.48 2.12 -13.05
N LYS A 176 16.24 2.51 -12.74
CA LYS A 176 15.80 2.87 -11.38
C LYS A 176 16.17 1.86 -10.29
N ASP A 177 16.20 0.57 -10.64
CA ASP A 177 16.50 -0.50 -9.69
C ASP A 177 17.94 -0.44 -9.15
N GLN A 178 18.84 0.27 -9.84
CA GLN A 178 20.19 0.55 -9.34
C GLN A 178 20.18 1.45 -8.10
N LEU A 179 19.07 2.16 -7.82
CA LEU A 179 18.96 2.96 -6.61
C LEU A 179 18.76 2.13 -5.35
N VAL A 180 18.27 0.89 -5.50
CA VAL A 180 18.03 -0.01 -4.35
C VAL A 180 19.37 -0.31 -3.65
N GLY A 181 19.38 -0.22 -2.32
CA GLY A 181 20.59 -0.36 -1.49
C GLY A 181 21.42 0.91 -1.37
N HIS A 182 21.12 1.98 -2.11
CA HIS A 182 21.84 3.24 -1.98
C HIS A 182 21.34 4.05 -0.77
N SER A 183 22.26 4.72 -0.09
CA SER A 183 21.93 5.66 0.98
C SER A 183 21.12 6.83 0.45
N LEU A 184 20.11 7.23 1.20
CA LEU A 184 19.26 8.38 0.95
C LEU A 184 19.30 9.34 2.13
N MET A 185 19.19 10.63 1.85
CA MET A 185 18.90 11.65 2.86
C MET A 185 17.49 12.19 2.60
N VAL A 186 16.59 11.99 3.53
CA VAL A 186 15.17 12.35 3.41
C VAL A 186 14.85 13.44 4.43
N GLU A 187 14.41 14.59 3.96
CA GLU A 187 13.91 15.67 4.81
C GLU A 187 12.39 15.64 4.85
N CYS A 188 11.80 15.63 6.05
CA CYS A 188 10.37 15.78 6.20
C CYS A 188 9.95 17.23 5.99
N LYS A 189 9.12 17.48 4.99
CA LYS A 189 8.58 18.79 4.63
C LYS A 189 7.08 18.84 4.74
N ILE A 190 6.54 20.05 4.77
CA ILE A 190 5.11 20.29 4.74
C ILE A 190 4.69 20.94 3.42
N ALA A 191 3.59 20.44 2.84
CA ALA A 191 2.94 21.03 1.68
C ALA A 191 1.56 21.55 2.06
N MET A 192 1.17 22.70 1.50
CA MET A 192 -0.14 23.37 1.74
C MET A 192 -0.46 23.56 3.24
N GLY A 193 0.54 23.65 4.10
CA GLY A 193 0.37 23.84 5.55
C GLY A 193 -0.20 22.63 6.31
N LYS A 194 -0.44 21.49 5.66
CA LYS A 194 -1.11 20.34 6.30
C LYS A 194 -0.62 18.95 5.91
N TYR A 195 0.09 18.80 4.80
CA TYR A 195 0.54 17.49 4.32
C TYR A 195 2.03 17.32 4.52
N TYR A 196 2.44 16.37 5.34
CA TYR A 196 3.83 16.03 5.57
C TYR A 196 4.30 14.99 4.55
N TYR A 197 5.51 15.17 4.00
CA TYR A 197 6.07 14.27 3.00
C TYR A 197 7.60 14.25 3.08
N GLY A 198 8.20 13.16 2.62
CA GLY A 198 9.66 13.03 2.51
C GLY A 198 10.19 13.62 1.21
N ASP A 199 11.05 14.62 1.31
CA ASP A 199 11.82 15.16 0.17
C ASP A 199 13.24 14.56 0.19
N ILE A 200 13.53 13.68 -0.77
CA ILE A 200 14.85 13.09 -0.89
C ILE A 200 15.82 14.17 -1.38
N LYS A 201 16.87 14.41 -0.62
CA LYS A 201 17.88 15.39 -0.96
C LYS A 201 18.77 14.91 -2.09
N LYS A 202 19.32 15.84 -2.86
CA LYS A 202 20.38 15.55 -3.82
C LYS A 202 21.68 15.35 -3.04
N PHE A 203 22.39 14.26 -3.32
CA PHE A 203 23.73 14.10 -2.77
C PHE A 203 24.65 15.19 -3.31
N PRO A 204 25.50 15.80 -2.47
CA PRO A 204 26.54 16.66 -2.98
C PRO A 204 27.41 15.86 -3.96
N LYS A 205 27.64 16.41 -5.15
CA LYS A 205 28.61 15.83 -6.07
C LYS A 205 29.96 15.87 -5.37
N LYS A 206 30.61 14.71 -5.27
CA LYS A 206 32.02 14.64 -4.86
C LYS A 206 32.90 15.39 -5.84
#